data_cb34434a0dadbf96ddf05ce0514e249d
#
_entry.id   cb34434a0dadbf96ddf05ce0514e249d
#
_cell.length_a   1.000
_cell.length_b   1.000
_cell.length_c   1.000
_cell.angle_alpha   90.00
_cell.angle_beta   90.00
_cell.angle_gamma   90.00
#
_symmetry.space_group_name_H-M   'P 1'
#
loop_
_entity.id
_entity.type
_entity.pdbx_description
1 polymer ?
#
loop_
_entity_poly.entity_id
_entity_poly.type
_entity_poly.pdbx_seq_one_letter_code
_entity_poly.pdbx_strand_id
1 'polypeptide(L)'
;MSFLRVENLAVFHGPVQALWDVGFTVSAGERAGLLGANGAGKSTTLGAIVGAFPVSGGRVIFDGEDITRAPVADRLARGIGLVPEGRRLFTSMSVRENLEMGAWLPGPRRKLGDTIEEVLALFPILREKAAQAAGSLSGGQQQMVAIGRALMGRPRLLLLDEPFIGVAPLVVREVMEALKATAARGVTILLVEQNIHRALEFVDRASVIENGRSVLEGSSAELAGDKSFGAKLLGLD
;
A
#
# COMPACT_ATOMS: atom_id res chain seq x y z
N MET A 1 1.68 -11.68 -17.65
CA MET A 1 0.35 -11.02 -17.62
C MET A 1 0.34 -10.09 -16.41
N SER A 2 -0.23 -8.89 -16.53
CA SER A 2 -0.34 -7.93 -15.42
C SER A 2 -1.32 -8.46 -14.36
N PHE A 3 -0.92 -8.39 -13.08
CA PHE A 3 -1.73 -8.80 -11.94
C PHE A 3 -2.70 -7.70 -11.49
N LEU A 4 -2.22 -6.43 -11.48
CA LEU A 4 -3.06 -5.25 -11.37
C LEU A 4 -2.86 -4.39 -12.62
N ARG A 5 -3.96 -3.90 -13.21
CA ARG A 5 -3.92 -2.95 -14.30
C ARG A 5 -4.93 -1.84 -14.05
N VAL A 6 -4.43 -0.63 -14.03
CA VAL A 6 -5.20 0.61 -13.92
C VAL A 6 -5.16 1.28 -15.28
N GLU A 7 -6.33 1.60 -15.85
CA GLU A 7 -6.45 2.15 -17.20
C GLU A 7 -7.25 3.45 -17.18
N ASN A 8 -6.61 4.55 -17.57
CA ASN A 8 -7.22 5.87 -17.78
C ASN A 8 -8.15 6.29 -16.63
N LEU A 9 -7.71 6.05 -15.38
CA LEU A 9 -8.52 6.22 -14.19
C LEU A 9 -8.86 7.69 -13.96
N ALA A 10 -10.16 7.98 -13.84
CA ALA A 10 -10.68 9.29 -13.48
C ALA A 10 -11.54 9.19 -12.22
N VAL A 11 -11.31 10.10 -11.26
CA VAL A 11 -11.99 10.13 -9.95
C VAL A 11 -12.30 11.56 -9.56
N PHE A 12 -13.49 11.78 -9.00
CA PHE A 12 -13.91 13.05 -8.44
C PHE A 12 -14.10 12.96 -6.92
N HIS A 13 -13.76 14.01 -6.21
CA HIS A 13 -14.14 14.28 -4.83
C HIS A 13 -15.14 15.44 -4.80
N GLY A 14 -16.42 15.11 -4.76
CA GLY A 14 -17.47 16.10 -4.99
C GLY A 14 -17.33 16.76 -6.38
N PRO A 15 -17.21 18.10 -6.46
CA PRO A 15 -17.05 18.79 -7.76
C PRO A 15 -15.61 18.81 -8.28
N VAL A 16 -14.61 18.40 -7.46
CA VAL A 16 -13.19 18.50 -7.81
C VAL A 16 -12.72 17.20 -8.41
N GLN A 17 -12.19 17.26 -9.63
CA GLN A 17 -11.54 16.10 -10.26
C GLN A 17 -10.15 15.93 -9.70
N ALA A 18 -9.89 14.80 -9.02
CA ALA A 18 -8.63 14.45 -8.40
C ALA A 18 -7.74 13.60 -9.32
N LEU A 19 -8.36 12.69 -10.11
CA LEU A 19 -7.64 11.91 -11.13
C LEU A 19 -8.25 12.19 -12.50
N TRP A 20 -7.38 12.41 -13.47
CA TRP A 20 -7.74 12.74 -14.85
C TRP A 20 -7.47 11.58 -15.80
N ASP A 21 -6.28 11.00 -15.70
CA ASP A 21 -5.81 9.95 -16.58
C ASP A 21 -4.66 9.20 -15.90
N VAL A 22 -4.99 8.35 -14.94
CA VAL A 22 -3.99 7.53 -14.26
C VAL A 22 -4.01 6.13 -14.83
N GLY A 23 -2.85 5.68 -15.33
CA GLY A 23 -2.67 4.35 -15.87
C GLY A 23 -1.31 3.78 -15.51
N PHE A 24 -1.29 2.52 -15.06
CA PHE A 24 -0.07 1.75 -14.79
C PHE A 24 -0.40 0.26 -14.66
N THR A 25 0.64 -0.56 -14.64
CA THR A 25 0.52 -2.00 -14.46
C THR A 25 1.44 -2.50 -13.35
N VAL A 26 1.02 -3.56 -12.65
CA VAL A 26 1.83 -4.28 -11.67
C VAL A 26 1.78 -5.77 -11.97
N SER A 27 2.93 -6.43 -12.00
CA SER A 27 3.04 -7.88 -12.21
C SER A 27 2.84 -8.64 -10.89
N ALA A 28 2.49 -9.93 -10.98
CA ALA A 28 2.39 -10.77 -9.77
C ALA A 28 3.76 -10.89 -9.07
N GLY A 29 3.78 -10.69 -7.74
CA GLY A 29 4.99 -10.74 -6.93
C GLY A 29 5.90 -9.51 -7.05
N GLU A 30 5.56 -8.52 -7.89
CA GLU A 30 6.32 -7.28 -8.08
C GLU A 30 6.15 -6.35 -6.85
N ARG A 31 7.21 -5.61 -6.53
CA ARG A 31 7.18 -4.46 -5.64
C ARG A 31 7.14 -3.21 -6.49
N ALA A 32 5.94 -2.72 -6.76
CA ALA A 32 5.73 -1.52 -7.57
C ALA A 32 5.65 -0.27 -6.71
N GLY A 33 6.10 0.85 -7.25
CA GLY A 33 5.98 2.19 -6.66
C GLY A 33 4.98 3.05 -7.40
N LEU A 34 4.23 3.86 -6.66
CA LEU A 34 3.43 4.97 -7.20
C LEU A 34 3.92 6.25 -6.55
N LEU A 35 4.69 7.04 -7.30
CA LEU A 35 5.44 8.18 -6.80
C LEU A 35 4.80 9.50 -7.25
N GLY A 36 5.00 10.55 -6.47
CA GLY A 36 4.54 11.89 -6.81
C GLY A 36 4.50 12.82 -5.60
N ALA A 37 4.34 14.11 -5.84
CA ALA A 37 4.21 15.12 -4.80
C ALA A 37 2.91 14.94 -3.98
N ASN A 38 2.81 15.67 -2.86
CA ASN A 38 1.55 15.74 -2.12
C ASN A 38 0.46 16.36 -2.99
N GLY A 39 -0.74 15.76 -2.95
CA GLY A 39 -1.85 16.19 -3.80
C GLY A 39 -1.81 15.68 -5.25
N ALA A 40 -0.79 14.92 -5.65
CA ALA A 40 -0.71 14.38 -7.02
C ALA A 40 -1.81 13.36 -7.37
N GLY A 41 -2.55 12.82 -6.38
CA GLY A 41 -3.61 11.85 -6.59
C GLY A 41 -3.28 10.42 -6.14
N LYS A 42 -2.13 10.20 -5.48
CA LYS A 42 -1.65 8.87 -5.05
C LYS A 42 -2.65 8.12 -4.16
N SER A 43 -3.04 8.71 -3.02
CA SER A 43 -4.01 8.09 -2.07
C SER A 43 -5.39 7.95 -2.70
N THR A 44 -5.78 8.87 -3.59
CA THR A 44 -7.02 8.75 -4.37
C THR A 44 -6.97 7.53 -5.30
N THR A 45 -5.83 7.27 -5.92
CA THR A 45 -5.61 6.08 -6.75
C THR A 45 -5.73 4.80 -5.93
N LEU A 46 -5.08 4.72 -4.76
CA LEU A 46 -5.25 3.57 -3.86
C LEU A 46 -6.70 3.39 -3.41
N GLY A 47 -7.37 4.50 -3.05
CA GLY A 47 -8.79 4.49 -2.68
C GLY A 47 -9.69 3.97 -3.81
N ALA A 48 -9.41 4.33 -5.06
CA ALA A 48 -10.11 3.82 -6.22
C ALA A 48 -9.85 2.33 -6.46
N ILE A 49 -8.60 1.86 -6.27
CA ILE A 49 -8.23 0.44 -6.40
C ILE A 49 -8.94 -0.40 -5.33
N VAL A 50 -9.02 0.07 -4.09
CA VAL A 50 -9.71 -0.66 -3.00
C VAL A 50 -11.24 -0.48 -3.04
N GLY A 51 -11.75 0.45 -3.86
CA GLY A 51 -13.18 0.72 -4.01
C GLY A 51 -13.76 1.69 -2.99
N ALA A 52 -12.90 2.41 -2.25
CA ALA A 52 -13.32 3.45 -1.30
C ALA A 52 -13.80 4.72 -2.01
N PHE A 53 -13.32 4.97 -3.23
CA PHE A 53 -13.77 6.08 -4.06
C PHE A 53 -14.38 5.56 -5.36
N PRO A 54 -15.53 6.11 -5.79
CA PRO A 54 -16.16 5.73 -7.05
C PRO A 54 -15.32 6.20 -8.24
N VAL A 55 -15.15 5.32 -9.20
CA VAL A 55 -14.47 5.59 -10.47
C VAL A 55 -15.47 6.20 -11.45
N SER A 56 -15.16 7.37 -11.99
CA SER A 56 -15.99 8.07 -12.98
C SER A 56 -15.61 7.76 -14.43
N GLY A 57 -14.36 7.32 -14.65
CA GLY A 57 -13.85 6.91 -15.97
C GLY A 57 -12.67 5.96 -15.80
N GLY A 58 -12.40 5.17 -16.83
CA GLY A 58 -11.34 4.17 -16.81
C GLY A 58 -11.72 2.85 -16.15
N ARG A 59 -10.71 2.01 -15.88
CA ARG A 59 -10.92 0.65 -15.32
C ARG A 59 -9.83 0.26 -14.34
N VAL A 60 -10.22 -0.58 -13.39
CA VAL A 60 -9.32 -1.30 -12.48
C VAL A 60 -9.51 -2.80 -12.73
N ILE A 61 -8.47 -3.47 -13.20
CA ILE A 61 -8.48 -4.89 -13.52
C ILE A 61 -7.51 -5.59 -12.56
N PHE A 62 -8.00 -6.57 -11.81
CA PHE A 62 -7.23 -7.32 -10.84
C PHE A 62 -7.31 -8.82 -11.16
N ASP A 63 -6.16 -9.46 -11.36
CA ASP A 63 -6.04 -10.88 -11.71
C ASP A 63 -6.92 -11.28 -12.92
N GLY A 64 -6.94 -10.41 -13.93
CA GLY A 64 -7.73 -10.59 -15.15
C GLY A 64 -9.21 -10.20 -15.07
N GLU A 65 -9.73 -9.88 -13.89
CA GLU A 65 -11.12 -9.48 -13.68
C GLU A 65 -11.28 -7.97 -13.55
N ASP A 66 -12.27 -7.40 -14.22
CA ASP A 66 -12.66 -5.99 -14.03
C ASP A 66 -13.38 -5.82 -12.69
N ILE A 67 -12.72 -5.13 -11.76
CA ILE A 67 -13.23 -4.86 -10.42
C ILE A 67 -13.68 -3.40 -10.25
N THR A 68 -13.75 -2.62 -11.32
CA THR A 68 -14.00 -1.17 -11.29
C THR A 68 -15.25 -0.81 -10.48
N ARG A 69 -16.30 -1.61 -10.57
CA ARG A 69 -17.55 -1.40 -9.84
C ARG A 69 -17.78 -2.35 -8.67
N ALA A 70 -16.82 -3.25 -8.40
CA ALA A 70 -16.95 -4.18 -7.30
C ALA A 70 -16.92 -3.43 -5.95
N PRO A 71 -17.77 -3.78 -4.99
CA PRO A 71 -17.75 -3.18 -3.65
C PRO A 71 -16.45 -3.52 -2.90
N VAL A 72 -16.10 -2.69 -1.90
CA VAL A 72 -14.89 -2.86 -1.08
C VAL A 72 -14.76 -4.29 -0.52
N ALA A 73 -15.83 -4.83 0.03
CA ALA A 73 -15.84 -6.17 0.63
C ALA A 73 -15.42 -7.27 -0.36
N ASP A 74 -15.88 -7.18 -1.61
CA ASP A 74 -15.54 -8.14 -2.67
C ASP A 74 -14.08 -8.02 -3.09
N ARG A 75 -13.54 -6.79 -3.15
CA ARG A 75 -12.12 -6.55 -3.47
C ARG A 75 -11.20 -7.08 -2.36
N LEU A 76 -11.58 -6.88 -1.09
CA LEU A 76 -10.87 -7.47 0.04
C LEU A 76 -10.94 -9.00 0.01
N ALA A 77 -12.10 -9.59 -0.32
CA ALA A 77 -12.28 -11.03 -0.45
C ALA A 77 -11.43 -11.64 -1.57
N ARG A 78 -11.11 -10.87 -2.62
CA ARG A 78 -10.19 -11.25 -3.71
C ARG A 78 -8.72 -11.16 -3.30
N GLY A 79 -8.42 -10.63 -2.10
CA GLY A 79 -7.07 -10.51 -1.56
C GLY A 79 -6.40 -9.17 -1.79
N ILE A 80 -7.14 -8.06 -1.92
CA ILE A 80 -6.57 -6.72 -1.89
C ILE A 80 -6.54 -6.23 -0.44
N GLY A 81 -5.36 -5.93 0.11
CA GLY A 81 -5.19 -5.33 1.44
C GLY A 81 -4.71 -3.89 1.33
N LEU A 82 -5.09 -3.04 2.28
CA LEU A 82 -4.66 -1.64 2.35
C LEU A 82 -4.11 -1.30 3.73
N VAL A 83 -2.93 -0.69 3.74
CA VAL A 83 -2.40 0.06 4.89
C VAL A 83 -2.57 1.54 4.56
N PRO A 84 -3.56 2.22 5.15
CA PRO A 84 -3.82 3.62 4.87
C PRO A 84 -2.79 4.53 5.54
N GLU A 85 -2.64 5.74 5.03
CA GLU A 85 -1.92 6.82 5.71
C GLU A 85 -2.48 7.05 7.13
N GLY A 86 -1.61 7.42 8.06
CA GLY A 86 -2.00 7.71 9.45
C GLY A 86 -2.35 6.46 10.27
N ARG A 87 -1.97 5.25 9.80
CA ARG A 87 -2.06 3.95 10.53
C ARG A 87 -3.48 3.48 10.82
N ARG A 88 -4.39 4.37 11.18
CA ARG A 88 -5.80 4.13 11.47
C ARG A 88 -6.04 2.94 12.39
N LEU A 89 -5.31 2.88 13.51
CA LEU A 89 -5.47 1.82 14.51
C LEU A 89 -6.69 2.08 15.41
N PHE A 90 -7.21 1.00 15.96
CA PHE A 90 -8.13 1.04 17.09
C PHE A 90 -7.31 1.27 18.37
N THR A 91 -7.10 2.53 18.74
CA THR A 91 -6.10 2.94 19.75
C THR A 91 -6.40 2.43 21.16
N SER A 92 -7.67 2.20 21.51
CA SER A 92 -8.11 1.63 22.78
C SER A 92 -8.01 0.10 22.83
N MET A 93 -7.91 -0.56 21.68
CA MET A 93 -7.74 -2.01 21.58
C MET A 93 -6.26 -2.39 21.73
N SER A 94 -6.00 -3.59 22.20
CA SER A 94 -4.65 -4.16 22.28
C SER A 94 -4.05 -4.37 20.88
N VAL A 95 -2.72 -4.58 20.83
CA VAL A 95 -2.02 -4.97 19.60
C VAL A 95 -2.66 -6.22 19.01
N ARG A 96 -2.89 -7.26 19.84
CA ARG A 96 -3.47 -8.52 19.41
C ARG A 96 -4.87 -8.33 18.81
N GLU A 97 -5.74 -7.59 19.47
CA GLU A 97 -7.09 -7.31 18.96
C GLU A 97 -7.05 -6.52 17.65
N ASN A 98 -6.14 -5.55 17.51
CA ASN A 98 -5.93 -4.86 16.23
C ASN A 98 -5.54 -5.83 15.11
N LEU A 99 -4.65 -6.78 15.37
CA LEU A 99 -4.27 -7.80 14.38
C LEU A 99 -5.48 -8.68 14.02
N GLU A 100 -6.21 -9.19 15.02
CA GLU A 100 -7.38 -10.04 14.82
C GLU A 100 -8.47 -9.38 13.97
N MET A 101 -8.64 -8.05 14.08
CA MET A 101 -9.55 -7.28 13.24
C MET A 101 -9.18 -7.35 11.75
N GLY A 102 -7.92 -7.57 11.41
CA GLY A 102 -7.48 -7.75 10.02
C GLY A 102 -7.97 -9.06 9.38
N ALA A 103 -8.29 -10.07 10.18
CA ALA A 103 -8.81 -11.36 9.73
C ALA A 103 -10.34 -11.40 9.74
N TRP A 104 -11.00 -10.29 9.39
CA TRP A 104 -12.48 -10.17 9.44
C TRP A 104 -13.20 -11.14 8.51
N LEU A 105 -12.65 -11.38 7.31
CA LEU A 105 -13.27 -12.26 6.31
C LEU A 105 -13.18 -13.74 6.72
N PRO A 106 -14.18 -14.58 6.34
CA PRO A 106 -14.23 -15.99 6.73
C PRO A 106 -12.99 -16.80 6.34
N GLY A 107 -12.40 -16.55 5.18
CA GLY A 107 -11.20 -17.24 4.70
C GLY A 107 -9.99 -17.01 5.62
N PRO A 108 -9.53 -15.76 5.81
CA PRO A 108 -8.48 -15.38 6.75
C PRO A 108 -8.80 -15.79 8.20
N ARG A 109 -10.06 -15.66 8.63
CA ARG A 109 -10.48 -16.02 9.98
C ARG A 109 -10.22 -17.48 10.34
N ARG A 110 -10.36 -18.41 9.40
CA ARG A 110 -10.06 -19.84 9.61
C ARG A 110 -8.59 -20.12 9.90
N LYS A 111 -7.68 -19.23 9.48
CA LYS A 111 -6.22 -19.34 9.67
C LYS A 111 -5.68 -18.32 10.67
N LEU A 112 -6.54 -17.79 11.54
CA LEU A 112 -6.22 -16.70 12.44
C LEU A 112 -4.93 -16.96 13.25
N GLY A 113 -4.84 -18.12 13.90
CA GLY A 113 -3.70 -18.49 14.74
C GLY A 113 -2.39 -18.54 13.95
N ASP A 114 -2.39 -19.25 12.82
CA ASP A 114 -1.20 -19.38 11.98
C ASP A 114 -0.76 -18.00 11.44
N THR A 115 -1.71 -17.18 11.01
CA THR A 115 -1.41 -15.87 10.43
C THR A 115 -0.90 -14.88 11.49
N ILE A 116 -1.42 -14.95 12.73
CA ILE A 116 -0.86 -14.15 13.84
C ILE A 116 0.61 -14.52 14.05
N GLU A 117 0.95 -15.81 14.12
CA GLU A 117 2.33 -16.24 14.30
C GLU A 117 3.24 -15.80 13.14
N GLU A 118 2.75 -15.86 11.90
CA GLU A 118 3.46 -15.33 10.72
C GLU A 118 3.75 -13.83 10.85
N VAL A 119 2.76 -13.03 11.29
CA VAL A 119 2.91 -11.57 11.49
C VAL A 119 3.85 -11.27 12.66
N LEU A 120 3.75 -12.01 13.76
CA LEU A 120 4.64 -11.84 14.91
C LEU A 120 6.07 -12.30 14.64
N ALA A 121 6.28 -13.19 13.67
CA ALA A 121 7.63 -13.52 13.18
C ALA A 121 8.23 -12.39 12.31
N LEU A 122 7.39 -11.64 11.56
CA LEU A 122 7.83 -10.46 10.80
C LEU A 122 8.15 -9.27 11.73
N PHE A 123 7.39 -9.13 12.83
CA PHE A 123 7.50 -8.03 13.78
C PHE A 123 7.57 -8.55 15.22
N PRO A 124 8.73 -9.10 15.69
CA PRO A 124 8.84 -9.75 16.99
C PRO A 124 8.45 -8.86 18.18
N ILE A 125 8.70 -7.56 18.10
CA ILE A 125 8.30 -6.58 19.12
C ILE A 125 6.79 -6.58 19.41
N LEU A 126 5.97 -6.91 18.41
CA LEU A 126 4.51 -6.97 18.59
C LEU A 126 4.08 -8.16 19.46
N ARG A 127 4.88 -9.22 19.53
CA ARG A 127 4.65 -10.33 20.45
C ARG A 127 4.80 -9.88 21.91
N GLU A 128 5.85 -9.14 22.21
CA GLU A 128 6.11 -8.59 23.55
C GLU A 128 5.01 -7.59 23.96
N LYS A 129 4.44 -6.89 22.99
CA LYS A 129 3.45 -5.85 23.21
C LYS A 129 2.00 -6.31 22.97
N ALA A 130 1.77 -7.62 22.79
CA ALA A 130 0.48 -8.15 22.31
C ALA A 130 -0.72 -7.72 23.14
N ALA A 131 -0.58 -7.61 24.46
CA ALA A 131 -1.64 -7.18 25.40
C ALA A 131 -1.70 -5.65 25.61
N GLN A 132 -0.72 -4.89 25.09
CA GLN A 132 -0.63 -3.45 25.28
C GLN A 132 -1.61 -2.72 24.33
N ALA A 133 -2.25 -1.64 24.81
CA ALA A 133 -3.11 -0.79 23.98
C ALA A 133 -2.30 -0.18 22.83
N ALA A 134 -2.82 -0.29 21.61
CA ALA A 134 -2.10 0.18 20.41
C ALA A 134 -1.81 1.69 20.43
N GLY A 135 -2.67 2.47 21.09
CA GLY A 135 -2.47 3.92 21.23
C GLY A 135 -1.24 4.30 22.07
N SER A 136 -0.75 3.42 22.95
CA SER A 136 0.42 3.67 23.82
C SER A 136 1.77 3.28 23.19
N LEU A 137 1.76 2.72 21.99
CA LEU A 137 2.95 2.33 21.26
C LEU A 137 3.65 3.53 20.61
N SER A 138 4.96 3.40 20.36
CA SER A 138 5.69 4.36 19.52
C SER A 138 5.11 4.40 18.10
N GLY A 139 5.31 5.52 17.38
CA GLY A 139 4.81 5.68 16.02
C GLY A 139 5.28 4.58 15.06
N GLY A 140 6.51 4.10 15.21
CA GLY A 140 7.02 2.99 14.41
C GLY A 140 6.36 1.65 14.75
N GLN A 141 6.15 1.37 16.04
CA GLN A 141 5.43 0.16 16.47
C GLN A 141 3.98 0.17 16.01
N GLN A 142 3.31 1.35 16.07
CA GLN A 142 1.98 1.51 15.51
C GLN A 142 1.94 1.21 14.00
N GLN A 143 2.98 1.61 13.26
CA GLN A 143 3.09 1.30 11.84
C GLN A 143 3.23 -0.21 11.60
N MET A 144 4.02 -0.90 12.41
CA MET A 144 4.12 -2.37 12.36
C MET A 144 2.77 -3.05 12.63
N VAL A 145 1.99 -2.53 13.60
CA VAL A 145 0.62 -3.05 13.86
C VAL A 145 -0.29 -2.81 12.65
N ALA A 146 -0.24 -1.64 12.01
CA ALA A 146 -1.07 -1.33 10.85
C ALA A 146 -0.75 -2.26 9.67
N ILE A 147 0.54 -2.51 9.39
CA ILE A 147 0.97 -3.44 8.36
C ILE A 147 0.58 -4.87 8.75
N GLY A 148 0.87 -5.28 9.98
CA GLY A 148 0.48 -6.60 10.50
C GLY A 148 -1.02 -6.85 10.36
N ARG A 149 -1.86 -5.88 10.72
CA ARG A 149 -3.31 -5.95 10.57
C ARG A 149 -3.74 -6.17 9.10
N ALA A 150 -3.10 -5.49 8.15
CA ALA A 150 -3.39 -5.70 6.74
C ALA A 150 -2.97 -7.11 6.27
N LEU A 151 -1.82 -7.60 6.76
CA LEU A 151 -1.32 -8.95 6.46
C LEU A 151 -2.21 -10.06 7.03
N MET A 152 -2.93 -9.81 8.12
CA MET A 152 -3.92 -10.76 8.68
C MET A 152 -5.03 -11.11 7.69
N GLY A 153 -5.32 -10.22 6.73
CA GLY A 153 -6.22 -10.48 5.60
C GLY A 153 -5.68 -11.47 4.57
N ARG A 154 -4.41 -11.91 4.69
CA ARG A 154 -3.69 -12.76 3.73
C ARG A 154 -3.78 -12.21 2.30
N PRO A 155 -3.36 -10.95 2.10
CA PRO A 155 -3.52 -10.28 0.81
C PRO A 155 -2.66 -10.93 -0.27
N ARG A 156 -3.16 -10.91 -1.50
CA ARG A 156 -2.41 -11.20 -2.73
C ARG A 156 -1.77 -9.92 -3.29
N LEU A 157 -2.43 -8.77 -3.02
CA LEU A 157 -1.96 -7.42 -3.32
C LEU A 157 -2.04 -6.58 -2.04
N LEU A 158 -0.90 -6.08 -1.58
CA LEU A 158 -0.80 -5.17 -0.44
C LEU A 158 -0.53 -3.75 -0.94
N LEU A 159 -1.48 -2.86 -0.68
CA LEU A 159 -1.39 -1.44 -0.95
C LEU A 159 -0.88 -0.73 0.30
N LEU A 160 0.14 0.11 0.17
CA LEU A 160 0.77 0.86 1.27
C LEU A 160 0.74 2.35 0.94
N ASP A 161 0.03 3.13 1.74
CA ASP A 161 -0.08 4.58 1.58
C ASP A 161 0.86 5.30 2.53
N GLU A 162 1.99 5.78 2.02
CA GLU A 162 3.04 6.53 2.71
C GLU A 162 3.46 5.89 4.06
N PRO A 163 3.84 4.60 4.08
CA PRO A 163 4.01 3.84 5.31
C PRO A 163 5.21 4.29 6.16
N PHE A 164 6.07 5.15 5.65
CA PHE A 164 7.30 5.57 6.32
C PHE A 164 7.25 6.99 6.91
N ILE A 165 6.11 7.71 6.75
CA ILE A 165 5.95 9.05 7.31
C ILE A 165 5.97 9.01 8.85
N GLY A 166 6.80 9.85 9.45
CA GLY A 166 6.91 9.96 10.91
C GLY A 166 7.44 8.72 11.61
N VAL A 167 8.19 7.89 10.88
CA VAL A 167 8.84 6.67 11.39
C VAL A 167 10.35 6.88 11.47
N ALA A 168 10.97 6.48 12.59
CA ALA A 168 12.41 6.58 12.79
C ALA A 168 13.18 5.71 11.77
N PRO A 169 14.38 6.13 11.30
CA PRO A 169 15.12 5.44 10.24
C PRO A 169 15.40 3.96 10.53
N LEU A 170 15.67 3.60 11.79
CA LEU A 170 15.90 2.21 12.17
C LEU A 170 14.64 1.36 11.94
N VAL A 171 13.49 1.88 12.36
CA VAL A 171 12.20 1.18 12.20
C VAL A 171 11.77 1.11 10.74
N VAL A 172 12.09 2.14 9.93
CA VAL A 172 11.88 2.08 8.47
C VAL A 172 12.59 0.87 7.86
N ARG A 173 13.86 0.62 8.26
CA ARG A 173 14.61 -0.56 7.79
C ARG A 173 13.95 -1.87 8.20
N GLU A 174 13.51 -2.00 9.45
CA GLU A 174 12.80 -3.19 9.93
C GLU A 174 11.51 -3.44 9.13
N VAL A 175 10.73 -2.39 8.89
CA VAL A 175 9.51 -2.48 8.07
C VAL A 175 9.83 -2.86 6.63
N MET A 176 10.86 -2.27 6.02
CA MET A 176 11.29 -2.63 4.67
C MET A 176 11.69 -4.10 4.56
N GLU A 177 12.45 -4.63 5.53
CA GLU A 177 12.84 -6.05 5.54
C GLU A 177 11.61 -6.98 5.71
N ALA A 178 10.67 -6.62 6.59
CA ALA A 178 9.42 -7.36 6.73
C ALA A 178 8.58 -7.35 5.43
N LEU A 179 8.53 -6.22 4.72
CA LEU A 179 7.84 -6.11 3.44
C LEU A 179 8.57 -6.90 2.33
N LYS A 180 9.91 -6.90 2.29
CA LYS A 180 10.69 -7.75 1.38
C LYS A 180 10.42 -9.24 1.62
N ALA A 181 10.43 -9.65 2.90
CA ALA A 181 10.09 -11.03 3.28
C ALA A 181 8.65 -11.41 2.89
N THR A 182 7.71 -10.45 2.96
CA THR A 182 6.33 -10.62 2.53
C THR A 182 6.24 -10.79 1.00
N ALA A 183 6.94 -9.96 0.23
CA ALA A 183 7.02 -10.07 -1.23
C ALA A 183 7.65 -11.40 -1.68
N ALA A 184 8.72 -11.85 -0.99
CA ALA A 184 9.37 -13.14 -1.27
C ALA A 184 8.43 -14.35 -1.08
N ARG A 185 7.33 -14.19 -0.34
CA ARG A 185 6.26 -15.20 -0.20
C ARG A 185 5.19 -15.10 -1.30
N GLY A 186 5.41 -14.25 -2.32
CA GLY A 186 4.52 -14.10 -3.47
C GLY A 186 3.46 -13.01 -3.33
N VAL A 187 3.49 -12.20 -2.28
CA VAL A 187 2.58 -11.05 -2.14
C VAL A 187 3.06 -9.92 -3.05
N THR A 188 2.18 -9.45 -3.92
CA THR A 188 2.43 -8.24 -4.73
C THR A 188 2.30 -7.00 -3.86
N ILE A 189 3.20 -6.04 -4.01
CA ILE A 189 3.18 -4.80 -3.20
C ILE A 189 3.08 -3.59 -4.13
N LEU A 190 2.14 -2.69 -3.83
CA LEU A 190 2.09 -1.35 -4.40
C LEU A 190 2.34 -0.33 -3.28
N LEU A 191 3.52 0.29 -3.32
CA LEU A 191 3.97 1.31 -2.38
C LEU A 191 3.69 2.70 -2.95
N VAL A 192 2.93 3.50 -2.22
CA VAL A 192 2.79 4.93 -2.49
C VAL A 192 3.74 5.70 -1.61
N GLU A 193 4.57 6.56 -2.20
CA GLU A 193 5.55 7.38 -1.48
C GLU A 193 5.78 8.73 -2.16
N GLN A 194 6.11 9.72 -1.32
CA GLN A 194 6.61 11.01 -1.77
C GLN A 194 8.15 11.03 -1.80
N ASN A 195 8.80 10.30 -0.88
CA ASN A 195 10.25 10.20 -0.83
C ASN A 195 10.76 9.21 -1.89
N ILE A 196 11.16 9.76 -3.04
CA ILE A 196 11.61 9.00 -4.21
C ILE A 196 12.78 8.08 -3.89
N HIS A 197 13.82 8.60 -3.24
CA HIS A 197 15.03 7.82 -2.94
C HIS A 197 14.68 6.58 -2.10
N ARG A 198 13.87 6.78 -1.05
CA ARG A 198 13.42 5.69 -0.19
C ARG A 198 12.57 4.68 -0.93
N ALA A 199 11.68 5.15 -1.80
CA ALA A 199 10.85 4.25 -2.58
C ALA A 199 11.68 3.41 -3.55
N LEU A 200 12.63 4.03 -4.29
CA LEU A 200 13.49 3.34 -5.26
C LEU A 200 14.45 2.32 -4.63
N GLU A 201 14.78 2.45 -3.33
CA GLU A 201 15.54 1.43 -2.59
C GLU A 201 14.70 0.15 -2.34
N PHE A 202 13.39 0.24 -2.40
CA PHE A 202 12.48 -0.86 -2.08
C PHE A 202 11.81 -1.47 -3.30
N VAL A 203 11.37 -0.66 -4.28
CA VAL A 203 10.57 -1.12 -5.40
C VAL A 203 11.42 -1.62 -6.57
N ASP A 204 10.85 -2.48 -7.39
CA ASP A 204 11.47 -2.99 -8.61
C ASP A 204 11.24 -2.02 -9.78
N ARG A 205 10.07 -1.37 -9.78
CA ARG A 205 9.57 -0.48 -10.81
C ARG A 205 8.69 0.60 -10.19
N ALA A 206 8.62 1.79 -10.80
CA ALA A 206 7.71 2.82 -10.34
C ALA A 206 7.02 3.54 -11.48
N SER A 207 5.78 3.95 -11.20
CA SER A 207 5.01 4.89 -12.01
C SER A 207 4.89 6.21 -11.26
N VAL A 208 4.95 7.31 -11.97
CA VAL A 208 4.91 8.67 -11.41
C VAL A 208 3.59 9.31 -11.76
N ILE A 209 2.96 9.90 -10.75
CA ILE A 209 1.74 10.69 -10.92
C ILE A 209 2.03 12.15 -10.61
N GLU A 210 1.56 13.01 -11.50
CA GLU A 210 1.55 14.46 -11.34
C GLU A 210 0.19 15.01 -11.74
N ASN A 211 -0.41 15.84 -10.88
CA ASN A 211 -1.71 16.50 -11.13
C ASN A 211 -2.80 15.53 -11.62
N GLY A 212 -2.87 14.32 -11.01
CA GLY A 212 -3.87 13.31 -11.36
C GLY A 212 -3.65 12.61 -12.70
N ARG A 213 -2.43 12.63 -13.26
CA ARG A 213 -2.05 11.97 -14.51
C ARG A 213 -0.79 11.15 -14.33
N SER A 214 -0.69 10.01 -15.01
CA SER A 214 0.56 9.27 -15.12
C SER A 214 1.48 9.98 -16.11
N VAL A 215 2.72 10.32 -15.67
CA VAL A 215 3.67 11.08 -16.46
C VAL A 215 4.92 10.31 -16.84
N LEU A 216 5.30 9.31 -16.05
CA LEU A 216 6.51 8.52 -16.29
C LEU A 216 6.35 7.12 -15.66
N GLU A 217 7.01 6.13 -16.26
CA GLU A 217 7.14 4.77 -15.73
C GLU A 217 8.52 4.22 -16.09
N GLY A 218 9.14 3.48 -15.16
CA GLY A 218 10.46 2.87 -15.40
C GLY A 218 10.87 1.94 -14.28
N SER A 219 11.95 1.18 -14.49
CA SER A 219 12.59 0.42 -13.44
C SER A 219 13.22 1.33 -12.38
N SER A 220 13.37 0.84 -11.16
CA SER A 220 14.03 1.62 -10.08
C SER A 220 15.45 2.03 -10.46
N ALA A 221 16.17 1.20 -11.21
CA ALA A 221 17.53 1.50 -11.66
C ALA A 221 17.58 2.63 -12.72
N GLU A 222 16.65 2.62 -13.68
CA GLU A 222 16.52 3.68 -14.69
C GLU A 222 16.17 5.02 -14.03
N LEU A 223 15.18 5.02 -13.14
CA LEU A 223 14.72 6.22 -12.44
C LEU A 223 15.77 6.79 -11.47
N ALA A 224 16.52 5.93 -10.79
CA ALA A 224 17.62 6.35 -9.91
C ALA A 224 18.83 6.94 -10.70
N GLY A 225 19.06 6.48 -11.94
CA GLY A 225 20.14 6.95 -12.82
C GLY A 225 19.83 8.29 -13.51
N ASP A 226 18.58 8.68 -13.61
CA ASP A 226 18.17 9.93 -14.26
C ASP A 226 18.27 11.12 -13.29
N LYS A 227 19.35 11.90 -13.44
CA LYS A 227 19.60 13.10 -12.63
C LYS A 227 18.51 14.17 -12.80
N SER A 228 17.80 14.19 -13.92
CA SER A 228 16.71 15.13 -14.20
C SER A 228 15.40 14.71 -13.54
N PHE A 229 15.26 13.43 -13.22
CA PHE A 229 14.05 12.85 -12.66
C PHE A 229 13.68 13.43 -11.28
N GLY A 230 14.68 13.53 -10.39
CA GLY A 230 14.47 14.12 -9.07
C GLY A 230 14.09 15.60 -9.14
N ALA A 231 14.73 16.37 -10.03
CA ALA A 231 14.47 17.79 -10.22
C ALA A 231 13.05 18.03 -10.78
N LYS A 232 12.68 17.30 -11.82
CA LYS A 232 11.33 17.36 -12.42
C LYS A 232 10.22 17.05 -11.44
N LEU A 233 10.37 16.01 -10.61
CA LEU A 233 9.37 15.59 -9.63
C LEU A 233 9.23 16.56 -8.44
N LEU A 234 10.28 17.32 -8.14
CA LEU A 234 10.28 18.32 -7.07
C LEU A 234 9.93 19.73 -7.59
N GLY A 235 9.67 19.88 -8.90
CA GLY A 235 9.36 21.17 -9.51
C GLY A 235 10.54 22.16 -9.41
N LEU A 236 11.78 21.66 -9.52
CA LEU A 236 13.02 22.44 -9.43
C LEU A 236 13.60 22.77 -10.80
N ASP A 237 12.80 22.73 -11.87
CA ASP A 237 13.14 23.18 -13.22
C ASP A 237 12.97 24.69 -13.37
#